data_928c5fdaf9250950f7db0c80ffed6647
#
_entry.id   928c5fdaf9250950f7db0c80ffed6647
#
_cell.length_a   1.000
_cell.length_b   1.000
_cell.length_c   1.000
_cell.angle_alpha   90.00
_cell.angle_beta   90.00
_cell.angle_gamma   90.00
#
_symmetry.space_group_name_H-M   'P 1'
#
loop_
_entity.id
_entity.type
_entity.pdbx_description
1 polymer ?
#
loop_
_entity_poly.entity_id
_entity_poly.type
_entity_poly.pdbx_seq_one_letter_code
_entity_poly.pdbx_strand_id
1 'polypeptide(L)'
;PVDRRQRQMCIRDSLESSLFFGGPVGGHLMSGHIHLRGLVKEVLINGDSKDIVIDTSSEWSKYLSEKGYIGINGCSITIGKINNSRFQVHLIPETLKTTNLDDLVFDNEVNLEIDQSTIAIVDTTERILKNKAQ
;
A
#
# COMPACT_ATOMS: atom_id res chain seq x y z
N PRO A 1 -18.47 -17.39 8.09
CA PRO A 1 -17.77 -17.88 6.92
C PRO A 1 -17.07 -16.72 6.23
N VAL A 2 -15.75 -16.78 6.13
CA VAL A 2 -14.96 -15.79 5.37
C VAL A 2 -15.37 -15.90 3.91
N ASP A 3 -15.85 -14.80 3.35
CA ASP A 3 -16.22 -14.73 1.93
C ASP A 3 -15.05 -15.20 1.07
N ARG A 4 -15.30 -16.16 0.19
CA ARG A 4 -14.29 -16.67 -0.75
C ARG A 4 -13.67 -15.57 -1.61
N ARG A 5 -14.37 -14.44 -1.83
CA ARG A 5 -13.86 -13.28 -2.55
C ARG A 5 -12.75 -12.56 -1.77
N GLN A 6 -12.86 -12.46 -0.45
CA GLN A 6 -11.79 -11.91 0.39
C GLN A 6 -10.55 -12.79 0.37
N ARG A 7 -10.70 -14.13 0.31
CA ARG A 7 -9.57 -15.05 0.20
C ARG A 7 -8.81 -14.94 -1.13
N GLN A 8 -9.45 -14.49 -2.20
CA GLN A 8 -8.79 -14.25 -3.48
C GLN A 8 -8.05 -12.91 -3.54
N MET A 9 -8.36 -11.97 -2.65
CA MET A 9 -7.70 -10.66 -2.58
C MET A 9 -6.44 -10.68 -1.70
N CYS A 10 -6.34 -11.58 -0.72
CA CYS A 10 -5.19 -11.72 0.16
C CYS A 10 -4.33 -12.90 -0.28
N ILE A 11 -3.11 -12.63 -0.75
CA ILE A 11 -2.16 -13.65 -1.22
C ILE A 11 -1.54 -14.39 -0.04
N ARG A 12 -1.27 -13.67 1.04
CA ARG A 12 -0.78 -14.18 2.32
C ARG A 12 -1.47 -13.44 3.46
N ASP A 13 -1.90 -14.19 4.46
CA ASP A 13 -2.35 -13.60 5.72
C ASP A 13 -1.13 -13.27 6.57
N SER A 14 -1.05 -12.03 7.06
CA SER A 14 -0.09 -11.61 8.05
C SER A 14 -0.81 -11.41 9.36
N LEU A 15 -0.22 -11.90 10.45
CA LEU A 15 -0.77 -11.71 11.79
C LEU A 15 0.16 -10.81 12.59
N GLU A 16 -0.42 -9.75 13.15
CA GLU A 16 0.28 -8.83 14.05
C GLU A 16 -0.65 -8.36 15.16
N SER A 17 -0.07 -7.91 16.26
CA SER A 17 -0.84 -7.38 17.37
C SER A 17 -1.45 -6.03 17.02
N SER A 18 -2.69 -5.80 17.49
CA SER A 18 -3.31 -4.48 17.37
C SER A 18 -2.52 -3.43 18.13
N LEU A 19 -2.55 -2.20 17.62
CA LEU A 19 -2.00 -1.04 18.32
C LEU A 19 -2.81 -0.77 19.59
N PHE A 20 -2.13 -0.55 20.70
CA PHE A 20 -2.75 -0.13 21.96
C PHE A 20 -2.82 1.38 22.09
N PHE A 21 -3.84 1.89 22.76
CA PHE A 21 -3.90 3.31 23.13
C PHE A 21 -2.68 3.71 23.94
N GLY A 22 -2.04 4.81 23.54
CA GLY A 22 -0.79 5.28 24.18
C GLY A 22 0.47 4.61 23.68
N GLY A 23 0.37 3.65 22.75
CA GLY A 23 1.53 3.05 22.09
C GLY A 23 2.14 4.00 21.04
N PRO A 24 3.44 3.84 20.73
CA PRO A 24 4.07 4.63 19.67
C PRO A 24 3.51 4.25 18.29
N VAL A 25 3.22 5.26 17.46
CA VAL A 25 2.79 5.09 16.08
C VAL A 25 3.96 5.41 15.15
N GLY A 26 4.46 4.41 14.44
CA GLY A 26 5.41 4.58 13.35
C GLY A 26 4.71 4.43 12.01
N GLY A 27 4.77 5.45 11.15
CA GLY A 27 4.04 5.46 9.89
C GLY A 27 2.63 6.02 10.01
N HIS A 28 1.65 5.41 9.34
CA HIS A 28 0.24 5.84 9.38
C HIS A 28 -0.65 4.76 10.02
N LEU A 29 -1.85 5.17 10.43
CA LEU A 29 -2.85 4.24 10.96
C LEU A 29 -3.44 3.40 9.82
N MET A 30 -3.41 2.09 10.00
CA MET A 30 -3.98 1.13 9.06
C MET A 30 -5.06 0.29 9.74
N SER A 31 -6.09 -0.05 8.98
CA SER A 31 -7.22 -0.85 9.47
C SER A 31 -7.06 -2.36 9.20
N GLY A 32 -6.14 -2.72 8.30
CA GLY A 32 -6.00 -4.09 7.81
C GLY A 32 -7.00 -4.45 6.70
N HIS A 33 -7.70 -3.46 6.14
CA HIS A 33 -8.62 -3.67 5.01
C HIS A 33 -7.87 -3.57 3.69
N ILE A 34 -7.62 -4.71 3.07
CA ILE A 34 -6.97 -4.76 1.76
C ILE A 34 -7.93 -4.30 0.68
N HIS A 35 -7.53 -3.26 -0.05
CA HIS A 35 -8.34 -2.70 -1.14
C HIS A 35 -8.07 -3.38 -2.48
N LEU A 36 -6.80 -3.72 -2.74
CA LEU A 36 -6.38 -4.30 -4.01
C LEU A 36 -5.10 -5.12 -3.85
N ARG A 37 -4.74 -5.81 -4.92
CA ARG A 37 -3.41 -6.43 -5.08
C ARG A 37 -2.55 -5.58 -6.01
N GLY A 38 -1.30 -5.40 -5.64
CA GLY A 38 -0.28 -4.83 -6.51
C GLY A 38 0.65 -5.92 -7.04
N LEU A 39 1.32 -5.64 -8.14
CA LEU A 39 2.28 -6.55 -8.76
C LEU A 39 3.67 -5.93 -8.76
N VAL A 40 4.65 -6.64 -8.20
CA VAL A 40 6.05 -6.20 -8.19
C VAL A 40 6.62 -6.25 -9.60
N LYS A 41 7.01 -5.09 -10.13
CA LYS A 41 7.54 -4.93 -11.49
C LYS A 41 9.04 -4.75 -11.55
N GLU A 42 9.64 -4.23 -10.50
CA GLU A 42 11.10 -4.07 -10.41
C GLU A 42 11.54 -4.21 -8.95
N VAL A 43 12.71 -4.78 -8.76
CA VAL A 43 13.42 -4.83 -7.48
C VAL A 43 14.85 -4.42 -7.75
N LEU A 44 15.27 -3.29 -7.17
CA LEU A 44 16.64 -2.76 -7.30
C LEU A 44 17.30 -2.78 -5.91
N ILE A 45 18.46 -3.43 -5.82
CA ILE A 45 19.24 -3.49 -4.59
C ILE A 45 20.20 -2.31 -4.58
N ASN A 46 20.11 -1.49 -3.52
CA ASN A 46 20.97 -0.31 -3.30
C ASN A 46 21.69 -0.48 -1.96
N GLY A 47 22.86 -1.15 -1.97
CA GLY A 47 23.57 -1.48 -0.73
C GLY A 47 22.68 -2.38 0.16
N ASP A 48 22.37 -1.91 1.35
CA ASP A 48 21.54 -2.62 2.33
C ASP A 48 20.04 -2.29 2.21
N SER A 49 19.66 -1.47 1.22
CA SER A 49 18.29 -1.03 0.95
C SER A 49 17.77 -1.64 -0.35
N LYS A 50 16.45 -1.62 -0.54
CA LYS A 50 15.80 -2.03 -1.78
C LYS A 50 14.82 -0.97 -2.26
N ASP A 51 14.85 -0.70 -3.56
CA ASP A 51 13.79 0.03 -4.25
C ASP A 51 12.88 -0.96 -4.97
N ILE A 52 11.60 -0.84 -4.75
CA ILE A 52 10.61 -1.73 -5.37
C ILE A 52 9.62 -0.89 -6.14
N VAL A 53 9.35 -1.27 -7.39
CA VAL A 53 8.29 -0.68 -8.20
C VAL A 53 7.10 -1.63 -8.21
N ILE A 54 5.94 -1.12 -7.83
CA ILE A 54 4.70 -1.87 -7.74
C ILE A 54 3.69 -1.26 -8.72
N ASP A 55 3.04 -2.11 -9.50
CA ASP A 55 1.97 -1.74 -10.41
C ASP A 55 0.61 -2.01 -9.75
N THR A 56 -0.28 -1.03 -9.84
CA THR A 56 -1.69 -1.15 -9.42
C THR A 56 -2.58 -1.17 -10.66
N SER A 57 -3.89 -1.36 -10.49
CA SER A 57 -4.81 -1.06 -11.57
C SER A 57 -5.01 0.45 -11.73
N SER A 58 -5.29 0.90 -12.96
CA SER A 58 -5.42 2.34 -13.28
C SER A 58 -6.51 3.06 -12.47
N GLU A 59 -7.56 2.34 -12.06
CA GLU A 59 -8.65 2.89 -11.24
C GLU A 59 -8.20 3.36 -9.85
N TRP A 60 -7.11 2.76 -9.31
CA TRP A 60 -6.56 3.09 -8.01
C TRP A 60 -5.47 4.15 -8.05
N SER A 61 -4.97 4.50 -9.24
CA SER A 61 -3.90 5.48 -9.41
C SER A 61 -4.25 6.86 -8.83
N LYS A 62 -5.53 7.24 -8.85
CA LYS A 62 -6.01 8.51 -8.29
C LYS A 62 -5.83 8.65 -6.77
N TYR A 63 -5.64 7.55 -6.05
CA TYR A 63 -5.40 7.54 -4.61
C TYR A 63 -3.91 7.51 -4.25
N LEU A 64 -3.03 7.41 -5.24
CA LEU A 64 -1.60 7.45 -5.02
C LEU A 64 -1.13 8.91 -4.96
N SER A 65 -0.29 9.22 -3.98
CA SER A 65 0.32 10.55 -3.84
C SER A 65 1.77 10.40 -3.46
N GLU A 66 2.67 11.09 -4.17
CA GLU A 66 4.09 11.12 -3.79
C GLU A 66 4.25 11.67 -2.37
N LYS A 67 5.07 11.03 -1.57
CA LYS A 67 5.24 11.28 -0.13
C LYS A 67 4.03 10.93 0.74
N GLY A 68 2.95 10.42 0.16
CA GLY A 68 1.85 9.82 0.90
C GLY A 68 2.21 8.43 1.44
N TYR A 69 1.27 7.81 2.13
CA TYR A 69 1.43 6.47 2.70
C TYR A 69 0.61 5.42 1.98
N ILE A 70 1.10 4.20 2.04
CA ILE A 70 0.38 3.01 1.58
C ILE A 70 0.75 1.83 2.48
N GLY A 71 -0.22 0.97 2.76
CA GLY A 71 0.04 -0.32 3.41
C GLY A 71 0.44 -1.36 2.37
N ILE A 72 1.60 -2.00 2.56
CA ILE A 72 2.07 -3.11 1.71
C ILE A 72 2.25 -4.33 2.59
N ASN A 73 1.47 -5.38 2.37
CA ASN A 73 1.44 -6.57 3.22
C ASN A 73 1.36 -6.26 4.73
N GLY A 74 0.56 -5.23 5.09
CA GLY A 74 0.40 -4.78 6.47
C GLY A 74 1.48 -3.83 6.98
N CYS A 75 2.46 -3.46 6.18
CA CYS A 75 3.52 -2.52 6.54
C CYS A 75 3.23 -1.11 6.00
N SER A 76 3.30 -0.09 6.86
CA SER A 76 3.17 1.32 6.46
C SER A 76 4.41 1.79 5.73
N ILE A 77 4.28 2.13 4.47
CA ILE A 77 5.39 2.56 3.61
C ILE A 77 5.07 3.90 2.97
N THR A 78 6.10 4.74 2.84
CA THR A 78 6.00 6.02 2.12
C THR A 78 6.12 5.78 0.62
N ILE A 79 5.20 6.35 -0.14
CA ILE A 79 5.23 6.33 -1.61
C ILE A 79 6.32 7.27 -2.11
N GLY A 80 7.17 6.77 -2.99
CA GLY A 80 8.17 7.54 -3.70
C GLY A 80 7.61 8.15 -4.99
N LYS A 81 8.31 7.93 -6.10
CA LYS A 81 7.89 8.41 -7.41
C LYS A 81 6.70 7.62 -7.95
N ILE A 82 5.81 8.32 -8.64
CA ILE A 82 4.64 7.75 -9.29
C ILE A 82 4.75 7.95 -10.80
N ASN A 83 4.44 6.91 -11.55
CA ASN A 83 4.30 6.94 -13.00
C ASN A 83 3.05 6.16 -13.41
N ASN A 84 1.97 6.87 -13.70
CA ASN A 84 0.65 6.31 -13.98
C ASN A 84 0.15 5.39 -12.83
N SER A 85 -0.05 4.10 -13.12
CA SER A 85 -0.47 3.10 -12.12
C SER A 85 0.68 2.51 -11.30
N ARG A 86 1.93 2.89 -11.60
CA ARG A 86 3.12 2.38 -10.93
C ARG A 86 3.65 3.37 -9.92
N PHE A 87 4.05 2.86 -8.78
CA PHE A 87 4.72 3.65 -7.75
C PHE A 87 5.96 2.93 -7.24
N GLN A 88 6.93 3.72 -6.83
CA GLN A 88 8.18 3.24 -6.23
C GLN A 88 8.10 3.38 -4.72
N VAL A 89 8.67 2.43 -4.01
CA VAL A 89 8.93 2.50 -2.57
C VAL A 89 10.39 2.21 -2.27
N HIS A 90 10.92 2.90 -1.25
CA HIS A 90 12.27 2.69 -0.77
C HIS A 90 12.23 1.97 0.57
N LEU A 91 12.73 0.74 0.60
CA LEU A 91 12.77 -0.10 1.80
C LEU A 91 14.14 0.02 2.46
N ILE A 92 14.17 0.67 3.61
CA ILE A 92 15.38 0.84 4.42
C ILE A 92 15.74 -0.48 5.12
N PRO A 93 17.00 -0.66 5.56
CA PRO A 93 17.45 -1.91 6.20
C PRO A 93 16.59 -2.36 7.38
N GLU A 94 16.12 -1.44 8.20
CA GLU A 94 15.26 -1.76 9.34
C GLU A 94 13.93 -2.38 8.89
N THR A 95 13.31 -1.84 7.87
CA THR A 95 12.07 -2.39 7.28
C THR A 95 12.31 -3.79 6.72
N LEU A 96 13.42 -4.01 6.02
CA LEU A 96 13.77 -5.31 5.45
C LEU A 96 13.99 -6.38 6.53
N LYS A 97 14.57 -5.99 7.70
CA LYS A 97 14.81 -6.91 8.81
C LYS A 97 13.54 -7.27 9.58
N THR A 98 12.63 -6.31 9.76
CA THR A 98 11.47 -6.44 10.65
C THR A 98 10.19 -6.88 9.95
N THR A 99 10.20 -6.92 8.61
CA THR A 99 9.04 -7.30 7.80
C THR A 99 9.38 -8.42 6.82
N ASN A 100 8.38 -8.96 6.15
CA ASN A 100 8.54 -9.95 5.09
C ASN A 100 8.75 -9.33 3.69
N LEU A 101 8.97 -7.99 3.62
CA LEU A 101 9.15 -7.30 2.35
C LEU A 101 10.50 -7.57 1.69
N ASP A 102 11.48 -8.09 2.46
CA ASP A 102 12.77 -8.50 1.92
C ASP A 102 12.68 -9.68 0.95
N ASP A 103 11.68 -10.53 1.12
CA ASP A 103 11.43 -11.70 0.27
C ASP A 103 10.81 -11.35 -1.09
N LEU A 104 10.41 -10.08 -1.32
CA LEU A 104 9.75 -9.68 -2.55
C LEU A 104 10.70 -9.73 -3.74
N VAL A 105 10.23 -10.38 -4.81
CA VAL A 105 10.90 -10.50 -6.10
C VAL A 105 9.97 -10.08 -7.23
N PHE A 106 10.52 -9.93 -8.44
CA PHE A 106 9.74 -9.66 -9.65
C PHE A 106 8.55 -10.61 -9.78
N ASP A 107 7.42 -10.06 -10.19
CA ASP A 107 6.14 -10.75 -10.41
C ASP A 107 5.43 -11.28 -9.14
N ASN A 108 5.95 -10.98 -7.95
CA ASN A 108 5.20 -11.22 -6.73
C ASN A 108 3.99 -10.30 -6.62
N GLU A 109 2.89 -10.85 -6.16
CA GLU A 109 1.73 -10.06 -5.76
C GLU A 109 1.87 -9.60 -4.30
N VAL A 110 1.39 -8.39 -4.01
CA VAL A 110 1.34 -7.83 -2.65
C VAL A 110 -0.06 -7.32 -2.34
N ASN A 111 -0.46 -7.41 -1.09
CA ASN A 111 -1.69 -6.81 -0.60
C ASN A 111 -1.47 -5.32 -0.38
N LEU A 112 -2.36 -4.48 -0.91
CA LEU A 112 -2.28 -3.04 -0.78
C LEU A 112 -3.49 -2.50 -0.01
N GLU A 113 -3.20 -1.68 1.00
CA GLU A 113 -4.17 -0.87 1.72
C GLU A 113 -3.91 0.60 1.42
N ILE A 114 -4.88 1.24 0.77
CA ILE A 114 -4.83 2.69 0.53
C ILE A 114 -5.16 3.41 1.83
N ASP A 115 -4.47 4.50 2.12
CA ASP A 115 -4.78 5.33 3.28
C ASP A 115 -6.23 5.82 3.23
N GLN A 116 -6.98 5.53 4.30
CA GLN A 116 -8.41 5.81 4.37
C GLN A 116 -8.74 7.29 4.25
N SER A 117 -7.88 8.16 4.77
CA SER A 117 -8.06 9.60 4.66
C SER A 117 -7.91 10.07 3.21
N THR A 118 -6.99 9.49 2.47
CA THR A 118 -6.81 9.77 1.03
C THR A 118 -8.06 9.34 0.23
N ILE A 119 -8.62 8.16 0.50
CA ILE A 119 -9.86 7.72 -0.15
C ILE A 119 -11.01 8.70 0.15
N ALA A 120 -11.20 9.06 1.41
CA ALA A 120 -12.27 9.97 1.81
C ALA A 120 -12.16 11.34 1.13
N ILE A 121 -10.95 11.89 1.02
CA ILE A 121 -10.70 13.18 0.37
C ILE A 121 -10.97 13.10 -1.14
N VAL A 122 -10.39 12.11 -1.82
CA VAL A 122 -10.52 11.96 -3.28
C VAL A 122 -11.97 11.71 -3.68
N ASP A 123 -12.63 10.74 -3.05
CA ASP A 123 -14.01 10.38 -3.39
C ASP A 123 -15.00 11.51 -3.09
N THR A 124 -14.81 12.22 -1.98
CA THR A 124 -15.64 13.38 -1.63
C THR A 124 -15.44 14.50 -2.64
N THR A 125 -14.20 14.79 -3.03
CA THR A 125 -13.90 15.81 -4.03
C THR A 125 -14.52 15.49 -5.38
N GLU A 126 -14.37 14.25 -5.86
CA GLU A 126 -14.99 13.81 -7.11
C GLU A 126 -16.52 13.93 -7.09
N ARG A 127 -17.14 13.54 -5.98
CA ARG A 127 -18.60 13.65 -5.80
C ARG A 127 -19.07 15.11 -5.85
N ILE A 128 -18.37 16.02 -5.19
CA ILE A 128 -18.70 17.46 -5.19
C ILE A 128 -18.55 18.04 -6.60
N LEU A 129 -17.47 17.72 -7.30
CA LEU A 129 -17.23 18.19 -8.67
C LEU A 129 -18.30 17.70 -9.64
N LYS A 130 -18.70 16.42 -9.56
CA LYS A 130 -19.78 15.86 -10.37
C LYS A 130 -21.12 16.57 -10.13
N ASN A 131 -21.44 16.87 -8.88
CA ASN A 131 -22.70 17.58 -8.54
C ASN A 131 -22.70 19.04 -9.02
N LYS A 132 -21.56 19.70 -9.12
CA LYS A 132 -21.46 21.07 -9.65
C LYS A 132 -21.52 21.12 -11.19
N ALA A 133 -21.25 20.02 -11.87
CA ALA A 133 -21.32 19.93 -13.33
C ALA A 133 -22.72 19.62 -13.87
N GLN A 134 -23.69 19.34 -13.00
CA GLN A 134 -25.12 19.16 -13.29
C GLN A 134 -25.87 20.47 -13.02
#